data_6caf119b4589c381b0b02a12662dc1b6
#
_entry.id   6caf119b4589c381b0b02a12662dc1b6
#
_cell.length_a   1.000
_cell.length_b   1.000
_cell.length_c   1.000
_cell.angle_alpha   90.00
_cell.angle_beta   90.00
_cell.angle_gamma   90.00
#
_symmetry.space_group_name_H-M   'P 1'
#
loop_
_entity.id
_entity.type
_entity.pdbx_description
1 polymer ?
#
loop_
_entity_poly.entity_id
_entity_poly.type
_entity_poly.pdbx_seq_one_letter_code
_entity_poly.pdbx_strand_id
1 'polypeptide(L)'
;MYTDHTLIIKELERSIKFNNWNSILSFLPKGSYLVGVYIRDIILGRVIEEVDVDIVVPLNAIEIGKKISENIKSKFIILDKKREVVRIILDDISIDIANQVSSTIEGDLKARDFSINSIAFLLDKKCLFDPLNGLKDLELALLRTHSEINLLNDPLR
;
A
#
# COMPACT_ATOMS: atom_id res chain seq x y z
N MET A 1 0.03 -11.83 -15.81
CA MET A 1 -0.26 -10.40 -15.56
C MET A 1 -1.70 -10.11 -15.89
N TYR A 2 -2.41 -9.41 -15.03
CA TYR A 2 -3.80 -9.01 -15.26
C TYR A 2 -3.82 -7.62 -15.93
N THR A 3 -4.55 -7.48 -17.02
CA THR A 3 -4.70 -6.20 -17.78
C THR A 3 -6.09 -5.60 -17.65
N ASP A 4 -7.08 -6.43 -17.30
CA ASP A 4 -8.46 -5.99 -17.06
C ASP A 4 -8.60 -5.46 -15.62
N HIS A 5 -8.99 -4.19 -15.46
CA HIS A 5 -9.19 -3.54 -14.16
C HIS A 5 -10.16 -4.31 -13.26
N THR A 6 -11.21 -4.91 -13.84
CA THR A 6 -12.19 -5.68 -13.07
C THR A 6 -11.58 -6.95 -12.49
N LEU A 7 -10.71 -7.62 -13.25
CA LEU A 7 -9.97 -8.79 -12.78
C LEU A 7 -8.94 -8.41 -11.72
N ILE A 8 -8.21 -7.31 -11.91
CA ILE A 8 -7.25 -6.80 -10.92
C ILE A 8 -7.94 -6.54 -9.58
N ILE A 9 -9.09 -5.85 -9.59
CA ILE A 9 -9.86 -5.55 -8.38
C ILE A 9 -10.29 -6.85 -7.68
N LYS A 10 -10.81 -7.83 -8.42
CA LYS A 10 -11.22 -9.14 -7.84
C LYS A 10 -10.04 -9.88 -7.22
N GLU A 11 -8.88 -9.88 -7.88
CA GLU A 11 -7.70 -10.56 -7.34
C GLU A 11 -7.14 -9.82 -6.11
N LEU A 12 -7.15 -8.49 -6.09
CA LEU A 12 -6.81 -7.71 -4.90
C LEU A 12 -7.74 -8.07 -3.73
N GLU A 13 -9.07 -8.05 -3.96
CA GLU A 13 -10.05 -8.41 -2.92
C GLU A 13 -9.90 -9.84 -2.40
N ARG A 14 -9.42 -10.76 -3.26
CA ARG A 14 -9.15 -12.14 -2.87
C ARG A 14 -7.87 -12.28 -2.07
N SER A 15 -6.81 -11.62 -2.50
CA SER A 15 -5.46 -11.75 -1.94
C SER A 15 -5.30 -11.10 -0.58
N ILE A 16 -6.00 -9.98 -0.32
CA ILE A 16 -5.97 -9.28 0.98
C ILE A 16 -6.84 -9.95 2.06
N LYS A 17 -7.46 -11.10 1.79
CA LYS A 17 -8.28 -11.86 2.77
C LYS A 17 -7.41 -12.77 3.65
N PHE A 18 -6.47 -12.22 4.37
CA PHE A 18 -5.75 -12.93 5.40
C PHE A 18 -6.44 -12.84 6.78
N ASN A 19 -5.97 -13.63 7.73
CA ASN A 19 -6.52 -13.63 9.09
C ASN A 19 -6.54 -12.21 9.68
N ASN A 20 -7.65 -11.87 10.36
CA ASN A 20 -7.89 -10.55 10.97
C ASN A 20 -8.09 -9.38 9.98
N TRP A 21 -8.09 -9.59 8.65
CA TRP A 21 -8.25 -8.49 7.69
C TRP A 21 -9.52 -7.65 7.94
N ASN A 22 -10.66 -8.30 8.19
CA ASN A 22 -11.91 -7.58 8.48
C ASN A 22 -11.81 -6.73 9.76
N SER A 23 -11.10 -7.22 10.78
CA SER A 23 -10.83 -6.44 12.00
C SER A 23 -9.96 -5.24 11.69
N ILE A 24 -8.92 -5.40 10.88
CA ILE A 24 -8.05 -4.30 10.44
C ILE A 24 -8.85 -3.24 9.69
N LEU A 25 -9.65 -3.66 8.70
CA LEU A 25 -10.50 -2.75 7.92
C LEU A 25 -11.45 -1.92 8.78
N SER A 26 -11.98 -2.48 9.88
CA SER A 26 -12.92 -1.78 10.74
C SER A 26 -12.34 -0.56 11.47
N PHE A 27 -11.01 -0.50 11.62
CA PHE A 27 -10.30 0.63 12.21
C PHE A 27 -9.78 1.64 11.18
N LEU A 28 -9.73 1.26 9.89
CA LEU A 28 -9.24 2.16 8.85
C LEU A 28 -10.31 3.22 8.52
N PRO A 29 -9.94 4.50 8.47
CA PRO A 29 -10.86 5.56 8.07
C PRO A 29 -11.20 5.45 6.58
N LYS A 30 -12.33 6.07 6.19
CA LYS A 30 -12.64 6.25 4.77
C LYS A 30 -11.52 7.01 4.07
N GLY A 31 -11.24 6.66 2.82
CA GLY A 31 -10.12 7.24 2.09
C GLY A 31 -8.77 6.60 2.42
N SER A 32 -8.75 5.41 3.03
CA SER A 32 -7.53 4.61 3.18
C SER A 32 -7.24 3.82 1.91
N TYR A 33 -5.97 3.77 1.53
CA TYR A 33 -5.50 3.12 0.31
C TYR A 33 -4.50 2.01 0.63
N LEU A 34 -4.64 0.88 -0.04
CA LEU A 34 -3.56 -0.06 -0.23
C LEU A 34 -2.65 0.49 -1.33
N VAL A 35 -1.33 0.35 -1.19
CA VAL A 35 -0.35 0.90 -2.14
C VAL A 35 0.86 -0.01 -2.28
N GLY A 36 1.78 0.31 -3.18
CA GLY A 36 3.13 -0.25 -3.18
C GLY A 36 3.28 -1.61 -3.87
N VAL A 37 4.29 -2.32 -3.41
CA VAL A 37 4.80 -3.55 -4.03
C VAL A 37 3.77 -4.67 -4.03
N TYR A 38 2.97 -4.77 -2.97
CA TYR A 38 1.94 -5.80 -2.85
C TYR A 38 0.91 -5.75 -4.00
N ILE A 39 0.42 -4.54 -4.35
CA ILE A 39 -0.50 -4.36 -5.49
C ILE A 39 0.18 -4.79 -6.79
N ARG A 40 1.41 -4.34 -7.02
CA ARG A 40 2.19 -4.69 -8.20
C ARG A 40 2.32 -6.19 -8.38
N ASP A 41 2.66 -6.90 -7.32
CA ASP A 41 2.92 -8.33 -7.38
C ASP A 41 1.63 -9.13 -7.62
N ILE A 42 0.49 -8.69 -7.07
CA ILE A 42 -0.82 -9.25 -7.41
C ILE A 42 -1.15 -9.01 -8.90
N ILE A 43 -0.94 -7.80 -9.42
CA ILE A 43 -1.17 -7.49 -10.84
C ILE A 43 -0.33 -8.40 -11.76
N LEU A 44 0.91 -8.66 -11.36
CA LEU A 44 1.80 -9.55 -12.09
C LEU A 44 1.44 -11.04 -11.94
N GLY A 45 0.52 -11.39 -11.05
CA GLY A 45 0.16 -12.77 -10.73
C GLY A 45 1.27 -13.54 -10.03
N ARG A 46 2.11 -12.85 -9.25
CA ARG A 46 3.20 -13.47 -8.50
C ARG A 46 2.69 -14.18 -7.27
N VAL A 47 3.35 -15.27 -6.89
CA VAL A 47 3.16 -15.89 -5.59
C VAL A 47 3.85 -15.03 -4.54
N ILE A 48 3.09 -14.58 -3.54
CA ILE A 48 3.58 -13.77 -2.43
C ILE A 48 3.81 -14.70 -1.25
N GLU A 49 5.07 -15.01 -0.94
CA GLU A 49 5.44 -15.89 0.17
C GLU A 49 5.41 -15.13 1.51
N GLU A 50 5.91 -13.89 1.52
CA GLU A 50 5.86 -12.98 2.66
C GLU A 50 4.90 -11.84 2.34
N VAL A 51 3.87 -11.68 3.17
CA VAL A 51 2.84 -10.65 2.96
C VAL A 51 3.30 -9.35 3.60
N ASP A 52 3.72 -8.40 2.78
CA ASP A 52 4.11 -7.03 3.20
C ASP A 52 3.12 -6.03 2.58
N VAL A 53 2.26 -5.48 3.41
CA VAL A 53 1.11 -4.67 2.98
C VAL A 53 1.33 -3.22 3.39
N ASP A 54 1.39 -2.31 2.43
CA ASP A 54 1.45 -0.87 2.67
C ASP A 54 0.06 -0.24 2.63
N ILE A 55 -0.32 0.44 3.70
CA ILE A 55 -1.58 1.18 3.82
C ILE A 55 -1.28 2.66 4.06
N VAL A 56 -1.87 3.52 3.22
CA VAL A 56 -1.85 4.96 3.43
C VAL A 56 -3.20 5.40 3.98
N VAL A 57 -3.18 6.10 5.09
CA VAL A 57 -4.36 6.66 5.75
C VAL A 57 -4.33 8.19 5.68
N PRO A 58 -5.48 8.88 5.70
CA PRO A 58 -5.52 10.34 5.66
C PRO A 58 -4.73 11.00 6.80
N LEU A 59 -4.87 10.50 8.03
CA LEU A 59 -4.25 11.05 9.24
C LEU A 59 -4.22 9.99 10.37
N ASN A 60 -3.38 10.25 11.41
CA ASN A 60 -3.35 9.49 12.67
C ASN A 60 -2.92 8.02 12.53
N ALA A 61 -1.96 7.74 11.65
CA ALA A 61 -1.48 6.37 11.40
C ALA A 61 -0.97 5.68 12.68
N ILE A 62 -0.30 6.41 13.59
CA ILE A 62 0.19 5.86 14.86
C ILE A 62 -0.98 5.39 15.73
N GLU A 63 -2.02 6.23 15.89
CA GLU A 63 -3.18 5.90 16.73
C GLU A 63 -3.97 4.74 16.14
N ILE A 64 -4.19 4.76 14.82
CA ILE A 64 -4.89 3.68 14.08
C ILE A 64 -4.12 2.37 14.24
N GLY A 65 -2.83 2.36 13.96
CA GLY A 65 -2.00 1.17 14.04
C GLY A 65 -1.95 0.59 15.47
N LYS A 66 -1.90 1.46 16.48
CA LYS A 66 -1.96 1.02 17.88
C LYS A 66 -3.29 0.34 18.21
N LYS A 67 -4.43 0.92 17.83
CA LYS A 67 -5.76 0.33 18.04
C LYS A 67 -5.91 -1.02 17.33
N ILE A 68 -5.42 -1.11 16.09
CA ILE A 68 -5.41 -2.37 15.33
C ILE A 68 -4.60 -3.41 16.09
N SER A 69 -3.35 -3.10 16.45
CA SER A 69 -2.45 -4.04 17.10
C SER A 69 -2.96 -4.55 18.43
N GLU A 70 -3.58 -3.67 19.25
CA GLU A 70 -4.23 -4.04 20.50
C GLU A 70 -5.41 -4.99 20.27
N ASN A 71 -6.24 -4.74 19.24
CA ASN A 71 -7.40 -5.56 18.93
C ASN A 71 -7.02 -6.97 18.46
N ILE A 72 -6.05 -7.08 17.53
CA ILE A 72 -5.63 -8.36 16.97
C ILE A 72 -4.47 -9.02 17.74
N LYS A 73 -4.03 -8.42 18.84
CA LYS A 73 -2.93 -8.89 19.72
C LYS A 73 -1.63 -9.15 18.96
N SER A 74 -1.24 -8.20 18.10
CA SER A 74 -0.05 -8.26 17.29
C SER A 74 1.08 -7.38 17.82
N LYS A 75 2.29 -7.54 17.27
CA LYS A 75 3.43 -6.66 17.58
C LYS A 75 3.27 -5.32 16.87
N PHE A 76 3.51 -4.23 17.59
CA PHE A 76 3.45 -2.85 17.10
C PHE A 76 4.81 -2.17 17.19
N ILE A 77 5.23 -1.53 16.10
CA ILE A 77 6.52 -0.82 16.00
C ILE A 77 6.29 0.53 15.35
N ILE A 78 6.81 1.61 15.94
CA ILE A 78 6.85 2.91 15.29
C ILE A 78 8.15 2.97 14.47
N LEU A 79 8.03 3.04 13.14
CA LEU A 79 9.17 3.14 12.23
C LEU A 79 9.67 4.59 12.09
N ASP A 80 8.73 5.53 11.95
CA ASP A 80 9.03 6.96 11.87
C ASP A 80 7.94 7.76 12.59
N LYS A 81 8.31 8.35 13.73
CA LYS A 81 7.38 9.15 14.53
C LYS A 81 7.00 10.47 13.86
N LYS A 82 7.93 11.07 13.09
CA LYS A 82 7.72 12.37 12.46
C LYS A 82 6.78 12.27 11.26
N ARG A 83 6.92 11.19 10.48
CA ARG A 83 6.08 10.91 9.30
C ARG A 83 4.84 10.08 9.67
N GLU A 84 4.71 9.70 10.94
CA GLU A 84 3.68 8.78 11.42
C GLU A 84 3.63 7.49 10.59
N VAL A 85 4.75 6.75 10.59
CA VAL A 85 4.84 5.44 9.96
C VAL A 85 4.97 4.37 11.03
N VAL A 86 4.10 3.38 10.99
CA VAL A 86 4.07 2.27 11.95
C VAL A 86 4.02 0.94 11.23
N ARG A 87 4.55 -0.10 11.87
CA ARG A 87 4.49 -1.49 11.42
C ARG A 87 3.75 -2.34 12.42
N ILE A 88 2.83 -3.15 11.93
CA ILE A 88 2.13 -4.20 12.64
C ILE A 88 2.66 -5.53 12.11
N ILE A 89 3.08 -6.43 13.00
CA ILE A 89 3.57 -7.75 12.63
C ILE A 89 2.65 -8.79 13.26
N LEU A 90 2.06 -9.62 12.41
CA LEU A 90 1.18 -10.71 12.79
C LEU A 90 1.58 -11.97 12.03
N ASP A 91 2.17 -12.94 12.71
CA ASP A 91 2.74 -14.16 12.12
C ASP A 91 3.69 -13.80 10.96
N ASP A 92 3.41 -14.26 9.74
CA ASP A 92 4.19 -14.01 8.54
C ASP A 92 3.72 -12.77 7.74
N ILE A 93 2.93 -11.89 8.38
CA ILE A 93 2.35 -10.71 7.74
C ILE A 93 2.92 -9.45 8.38
N SER A 94 3.46 -8.56 7.57
CA SER A 94 3.81 -7.18 7.92
C SER A 94 2.79 -6.21 7.32
N ILE A 95 2.31 -5.26 8.13
CA ILE A 95 1.41 -4.21 7.68
C ILE A 95 2.01 -2.86 8.08
N ASP A 96 2.42 -2.09 7.10
CA ASP A 96 2.86 -0.72 7.29
C ASP A 96 1.69 0.24 7.11
N ILE A 97 1.48 1.09 8.11
CA ILE A 97 0.46 2.14 8.04
C ILE A 97 1.17 3.49 8.14
N ALA A 98 0.95 4.33 7.14
CA ALA A 98 1.56 5.66 7.06
C ALA A 98 0.50 6.74 6.84
N ASN A 99 0.75 7.94 7.35
CA ASN A 99 -0.02 9.11 6.97
C ASN A 99 0.24 9.44 5.50
N GLN A 100 -0.80 9.90 4.81
CA GLN A 100 -0.69 10.47 3.48
C GLN A 100 0.26 11.68 3.50
N VAL A 101 1.25 11.69 2.59
CA VAL A 101 2.28 12.75 2.53
C VAL A 101 1.72 14.07 1.99
N SER A 102 0.66 13.99 1.21
CA SER A 102 0.03 15.12 0.51
C SER A 102 -1.47 15.17 0.83
N SER A 103 -2.13 16.28 0.49
CA SER A 103 -3.60 16.41 0.63
C SER A 103 -4.38 15.49 -0.32
N THR A 104 -3.73 14.93 -1.34
CA THR A 104 -4.34 14.02 -2.32
C THR A 104 -3.52 12.75 -2.47
N ILE A 105 -4.17 11.64 -2.83
CA ILE A 105 -3.47 10.38 -3.10
C ILE A 105 -2.52 10.51 -4.30
N GLU A 106 -2.86 11.30 -5.30
CA GLU A 106 -1.98 11.54 -6.45
C GLU A 106 -0.66 12.19 -6.04
N GLY A 107 -0.71 13.12 -5.08
CA GLY A 107 0.49 13.74 -4.52
C GLY A 107 1.36 12.75 -3.75
N ASP A 108 0.73 11.85 -2.98
CA ASP A 108 1.43 10.76 -2.28
C ASP A 108 2.10 9.80 -3.27
N LEU A 109 1.38 9.38 -4.30
CA LEU A 109 1.89 8.47 -5.33
C LEU A 109 3.05 9.10 -6.13
N LYS A 110 3.01 10.41 -6.42
CA LYS A 110 4.11 11.15 -7.06
C LYS A 110 5.37 11.25 -6.21
N ALA A 111 5.25 11.15 -4.89
CA ALA A 111 6.38 11.16 -3.98
C ALA A 111 7.10 9.80 -3.89
N ARG A 112 6.53 8.73 -4.50
CA ARG A 112 7.13 7.40 -4.59
C ARG A 112 8.22 7.34 -5.66
N ASP A 113 8.98 6.24 -5.65
CA ASP A 113 10.14 6.03 -6.52
C ASP A 113 9.75 5.72 -7.99
N PHE A 114 8.98 4.66 -8.19
CA PHE A 114 8.66 4.13 -9.52
C PHE A 114 7.15 4.13 -9.79
N SER A 115 6.77 4.34 -11.07
CA SER A 115 5.38 4.28 -11.53
C SER A 115 4.69 2.96 -11.17
N ILE A 116 5.41 1.85 -11.31
CA ILE A 116 4.91 0.50 -11.02
C ILE A 116 4.61 0.26 -9.54
N ASN A 117 5.17 1.06 -8.62
CA ASN A 117 4.90 1.05 -7.18
C ASN A 117 3.93 2.17 -6.76
N SER A 118 3.47 2.98 -7.74
CA SER A 118 2.60 4.15 -7.52
C SER A 118 1.17 3.90 -7.97
N ILE A 119 0.73 2.66 -7.85
CA ILE A 119 -0.67 2.23 -8.05
C ILE A 119 -1.30 2.13 -6.66
N ALA A 120 -2.51 2.65 -6.49
CA ALA A 120 -3.26 2.60 -5.25
C ALA A 120 -4.61 1.92 -5.42
N PHE A 121 -5.08 1.25 -4.37
CA PHE A 121 -6.41 0.64 -4.30
C PHE A 121 -7.16 1.24 -3.11
N LEU A 122 -8.24 1.99 -3.39
CA LEU A 122 -9.10 2.60 -2.39
C LEU A 122 -9.95 1.53 -1.73
N LEU A 123 -9.73 1.32 -0.43
CA LEU A 123 -10.29 0.18 0.31
C LEU A 123 -11.81 0.25 0.50
N ASP A 124 -12.36 1.44 0.76
CA ASP A 124 -13.79 1.61 1.02
C ASP A 124 -14.67 1.59 -0.25
N LYS A 125 -14.13 2.04 -1.40
CA LYS A 125 -14.85 2.05 -2.69
C LYS A 125 -14.41 0.97 -3.66
N LYS A 126 -13.37 0.21 -3.32
CA LYS A 126 -12.83 -0.90 -4.12
C LYS A 126 -12.50 -0.48 -5.55
N CYS A 127 -11.76 0.61 -5.70
CA CYS A 127 -11.36 1.12 -6.99
C CYS A 127 -9.86 1.40 -7.08
N LEU A 128 -9.29 1.19 -8.26
CA LEU A 128 -7.89 1.45 -8.57
C LEU A 128 -7.67 2.92 -8.93
N PHE A 129 -6.55 3.45 -8.48
CA PHE A 129 -5.99 4.74 -8.83
C PHE A 129 -4.60 4.53 -9.42
N ASP A 130 -4.43 4.90 -10.68
CA ASP A 130 -3.16 4.82 -11.40
C ASP A 130 -2.87 6.12 -12.17
N PRO A 131 -2.65 7.23 -11.47
CA PRO A 131 -2.45 8.54 -12.11
C PRO A 131 -1.14 8.64 -12.88
N LEU A 132 -0.22 7.69 -12.69
CA LEU A 132 1.13 7.72 -13.23
C LEU A 132 1.38 6.64 -14.29
N ASN A 133 0.31 5.98 -14.75
CA ASN A 133 0.34 4.91 -15.75
C ASN A 133 1.22 3.71 -15.36
N GLY A 134 1.26 3.37 -14.09
CA GLY A 134 2.02 2.22 -13.59
C GLY A 134 1.56 0.89 -14.19
N LEU A 135 0.26 0.71 -14.43
CA LEU A 135 -0.28 -0.48 -15.12
C LEU A 135 0.30 -0.64 -16.53
N LYS A 136 0.38 0.46 -17.29
CA LYS A 136 0.96 0.46 -18.62
C LYS A 136 2.46 0.18 -18.58
N ASP A 137 3.17 0.74 -17.62
CA ASP A 137 4.61 0.48 -17.44
C ASP A 137 4.87 -0.98 -17.05
N LEU A 138 3.99 -1.60 -16.23
CA LEU A 138 4.04 -3.04 -15.95
C LEU A 138 3.84 -3.89 -17.21
N GLU A 139 2.86 -3.54 -18.04
CA GLU A 139 2.58 -4.24 -19.31
C GLU A 139 3.78 -4.18 -20.26
N LEU A 140 4.43 -3.03 -20.34
CA LEU A 140 5.59 -2.78 -21.21
C LEU A 140 6.92 -3.22 -20.57
N ALA A 141 6.92 -3.76 -19.36
CA ALA A 141 8.12 -4.08 -18.57
C ALA A 141 9.07 -2.89 -18.43
N LEU A 142 8.51 -1.68 -18.26
CA LEU A 142 9.26 -0.44 -18.09
C LEU A 142 9.42 -0.10 -16.60
N LEU A 143 10.63 0.30 -16.24
CA LEU A 143 10.93 0.88 -14.93
C LEU A 143 11.10 2.40 -15.11
N ARG A 144 10.08 3.16 -14.73
CA ARG A 144 10.04 4.62 -14.86
C ARG A 144 10.03 5.27 -13.48
N THR A 145 10.96 6.19 -13.26
CA THR A 145 10.94 7.09 -12.08
C THR A 145 10.16 8.38 -12.41
N HIS A 146 9.52 8.96 -11.40
CA HIS A 146 8.82 10.24 -11.54
C HIS A 146 9.71 11.43 -11.22
N SER A 147 10.77 11.21 -10.44
CA SER A 147 11.67 12.27 -9.99
C SER A 147 13.03 11.69 -9.67
N GLU A 148 14.07 12.26 -10.26
CA GLU A 148 15.46 11.93 -9.89
C GLU A 148 15.73 12.24 -8.41
N ILE A 149 15.06 13.24 -7.84
CA ILE A 149 15.17 13.61 -6.42
C ILE A 149 14.71 12.47 -5.52
N ASN A 150 13.67 11.73 -5.90
CA ASN A 150 13.18 10.60 -5.11
C ASN A 150 14.19 9.45 -5.03
N LEU A 151 14.97 9.24 -6.11
CA LEU A 151 16.07 8.26 -6.12
C LEU A 151 17.29 8.75 -5.33
N LEU A 152 17.57 10.06 -5.35
CA LEU A 152 18.69 10.63 -4.60
C LEU A 152 18.45 10.60 -3.07
N ASN A 153 17.21 10.67 -2.64
CA ASN A 153 16.84 10.63 -1.22
C ASN A 153 16.95 9.22 -0.62
N ASP A 154 16.96 8.18 -1.42
CA ASP A 154 17.16 6.80 -1.00
C ASP A 154 17.88 6.00 -2.10
N PRO A 155 19.23 6.08 -2.15
CA PRO A 155 20.03 5.46 -3.22
C PRO A 155 20.02 3.91 -3.21
N LEU A 156 19.45 3.29 -2.17
CA LEU A 156 19.41 1.82 -2.03
C LEU A 156 18.09 1.20 -2.50
N ARG A 157 17.21 1.98 -3.10
CA ARG A 157 15.94 1.52 -3.67
C ARG A 157 16.10 0.79 -5.00
#